data_9d3e0f57c4d08511be86e5c6739c5bab
#
_entry.id   9d3e0f57c4d08511be86e5c6739c5bab
#
_cell.length_a   1.000
_cell.length_b   1.000
_cell.length_c   1.000
_cell.angle_alpha   90.00
_cell.angle_beta   90.00
_cell.angle_gamma   90.00
#
_symmetry.space_group_name_H-M   'P 1'
#
loop_
_entity.id
_entity.type
_entity.pdbx_description
1 polymer ?
#
loop_
_entity_poly.entity_id
_entity_poly.type
_entity_poly.pdbx_seq_one_letter_code
_entity_poly.pdbx_strand_id
1 'polypeptide(L)'
;ANPSQTLCAKVVAAIEQVGSYQQLGADIAQSNKAKAFERFYALSAFDNMELSTQALLFDAIQKGLNIEILDERDQFISLQFGEHLEYVKNGNMTSHDSYISPLIMENKVVTKKVLAKAGFNVPQSIEFTDVKSAVENFPLFENRAIVIKPKSTNFGLGISIFQQGVTDRDDF
;
A
#
# COMPACT_ATOMS: atom_id res chain seq x y z
N ALA A 1 29.24 11.25 12.95
CA ALA A 1 28.83 10.01 12.33
C ALA A 1 27.78 10.34 11.23
N ASN A 2 27.88 9.72 10.07
CA ASN A 2 26.94 9.93 8.98
C ASN A 2 25.56 9.36 9.43
N PRO A 3 24.45 10.13 9.33
CA PRO A 3 23.13 9.67 9.76
C PRO A 3 22.70 8.33 9.14
N SER A 4 23.06 8.08 7.89
CA SER A 4 22.78 6.81 7.20
C SER A 4 23.53 5.62 7.82
N GLN A 5 24.78 5.79 8.25
CA GLN A 5 25.54 4.74 8.96
C GLN A 5 24.93 4.43 10.33
N THR A 6 24.43 5.45 11.03
CA THR A 6 23.77 5.26 12.32
C THR A 6 22.44 4.52 12.16
N LEU A 7 21.71 4.79 11.08
CA LEU A 7 20.44 4.13 10.77
C LEU A 7 20.66 2.67 10.37
N CYS A 8 21.62 2.39 9.48
CA CYS A 8 22.02 1.02 9.13
C CYS A 8 22.43 0.22 10.37
N ALA A 9 23.21 0.81 11.28
CA ALA A 9 23.58 0.14 12.52
C ALA A 9 22.38 -0.19 13.42
N LYS A 10 21.37 0.71 13.48
CA LYS A 10 20.12 0.45 14.21
C LYS A 10 19.29 -0.64 13.58
N VAL A 11 19.25 -0.70 12.24
CA VAL A 11 18.53 -1.75 11.51
C VAL A 11 19.19 -3.12 11.72
N VAL A 12 20.51 -3.20 11.59
CA VAL A 12 21.26 -4.42 11.88
C VAL A 12 21.00 -4.87 13.31
N ALA A 13 21.06 -3.97 14.29
CA ALA A 13 20.76 -4.28 15.68
C ALA A 13 19.31 -4.75 15.88
N ALA A 14 18.34 -4.16 15.17
CA ALA A 14 16.94 -4.60 15.21
C ALA A 14 16.75 -5.99 14.60
N ILE A 15 17.45 -6.29 13.51
CA ILE A 15 17.45 -7.62 12.88
C ILE A 15 18.10 -8.65 13.80
N GLU A 16 19.21 -8.33 14.45
CA GLU A 16 19.87 -9.19 15.42
C GLU A 16 18.98 -9.47 16.64
N GLN A 17 18.18 -8.50 17.10
CA GLN A 17 17.21 -8.69 18.18
C GLN A 17 16.06 -9.63 17.80
N VAL A 18 15.67 -9.66 16.53
CA VAL A 18 14.61 -10.56 16.01
C VAL A 18 15.15 -11.97 15.77
N GLY A 19 16.47 -12.16 15.75
CA GLY A 19 17.11 -13.42 15.43
C GLY A 19 17.26 -13.67 13.93
N SER A 20 17.67 -14.88 13.60
CA SER A 20 17.81 -15.27 12.18
C SER A 20 16.42 -15.36 11.50
N TYR A 21 16.39 -15.23 10.18
CA TYR A 21 15.17 -15.41 9.38
C TYR A 21 14.46 -16.77 9.64
N GLN A 22 15.24 -17.79 9.95
CA GLN A 22 14.74 -19.12 10.34
C GLN A 22 14.06 -19.09 11.72
N GLN A 23 14.61 -18.35 12.67
CA GLN A 23 14.01 -18.16 13.98
C GLN A 23 12.68 -17.42 13.88
N LEU A 24 12.64 -16.35 13.09
CA LEU A 24 11.42 -15.60 12.83
C LEU A 24 10.34 -16.45 12.13
N GLY A 25 10.74 -17.31 11.19
CA GLY A 25 9.85 -18.26 10.55
C GLY A 25 9.25 -19.26 11.53
N ALA A 26 10.05 -19.76 12.48
CA ALA A 26 9.59 -20.63 13.56
C ALA A 26 8.64 -19.89 14.52
N ASP A 27 8.94 -18.66 14.89
CA ASP A 27 8.11 -17.82 15.75
C ASP A 27 6.76 -17.50 15.08
N ILE A 28 6.75 -17.26 13.77
CA ILE A 28 5.54 -17.07 12.96
C ILE A 28 4.66 -18.32 12.97
N ALA A 29 5.25 -19.49 12.86
CA ALA A 29 4.53 -20.77 12.89
C ALA A 29 3.87 -21.06 14.24
N GLN A 30 4.45 -20.56 15.33
CA GLN A 30 3.99 -20.81 16.71
C GLN A 30 3.12 -19.71 17.29
N SER A 31 3.13 -18.50 16.72
CA SER A 31 2.39 -17.35 17.25
C SER A 31 1.08 -17.09 16.50
N ASN A 32 0.19 -16.31 17.15
CA ASN A 32 -0.97 -15.77 16.47
C ASN A 32 -0.49 -14.98 15.23
N LYS A 33 -0.91 -15.42 14.02
CA LYS A 33 -0.44 -14.91 12.74
C LYS A 33 -0.43 -13.36 12.64
N ALA A 34 -1.40 -12.69 13.23
CA ALA A 34 -1.49 -11.23 13.23
C ALA A 34 -0.33 -10.58 14.01
N LYS A 35 -0.04 -11.07 15.23
CA LYS A 35 1.04 -10.54 16.07
C LYS A 35 2.43 -10.83 15.49
N ALA A 36 2.59 -11.97 14.83
CA ALA A 36 3.83 -12.32 14.15
C ALA A 36 4.05 -11.43 12.91
N PHE A 37 2.98 -11.14 12.17
CA PHE A 37 3.01 -10.24 11.03
C PHE A 37 3.35 -8.80 11.46
N GLU A 38 2.72 -8.28 12.51
CA GLU A 38 3.06 -6.98 13.11
C GLU A 38 4.53 -6.93 13.53
N ARG A 39 5.03 -7.98 14.17
CA ARG A 39 6.42 -8.05 14.61
C ARG A 39 7.40 -8.12 13.44
N PHE A 40 7.04 -8.82 12.36
CA PHE A 40 7.87 -8.94 11.18
C PHE A 40 8.08 -7.61 10.45
N TYR A 41 7.03 -6.79 10.36
CA TYR A 41 7.08 -5.51 9.67
C TYR A 41 7.34 -4.30 10.59
N ALA A 42 7.26 -4.45 11.89
CA ALA A 42 7.61 -3.42 12.85
C ALA A 42 9.14 -3.39 13.07
N LEU A 43 9.87 -2.98 12.06
CA LEU A 43 11.29 -2.66 12.20
C LEU A 43 11.39 -1.32 12.90
N SER A 44 11.76 -1.32 14.20
CA SER A 44 11.82 -0.13 15.04
C SER A 44 12.72 1.00 14.49
N ALA A 45 13.59 0.70 13.54
CA ALA A 45 14.42 1.67 12.85
C ALA A 45 13.69 2.42 11.72
N PHE A 46 12.52 1.94 11.30
CA PHE A 46 11.73 2.44 10.16
C PHE A 46 10.25 2.60 10.50
N ASP A 47 9.90 2.71 11.76
CA ASP A 47 8.50 2.75 12.24
C ASP A 47 7.71 3.99 11.75
N ASN A 48 8.42 5.05 11.36
CA ASN A 48 7.83 6.23 10.72
C ASN A 48 7.55 6.04 9.21
N MET A 49 7.98 4.93 8.62
CA MET A 49 7.79 4.64 7.21
C MET A 49 6.55 3.77 6.98
N GLU A 50 5.95 3.86 5.80
CA GLU A 50 4.86 2.99 5.41
C GLU A 50 5.29 1.52 5.39
N LEU A 51 4.37 0.62 5.68
CA LEU A 51 4.63 -0.81 5.78
C LEU A 51 5.26 -1.39 4.50
N SER A 52 4.84 -0.92 3.33
CA SER A 52 5.42 -1.31 2.04
C SER A 52 6.92 -0.96 1.94
N THR A 53 7.28 0.24 2.38
CA THR A 53 8.67 0.70 2.41
C THR A 53 9.49 -0.09 3.43
N GLN A 54 8.94 -0.32 4.63
CA GLN A 54 9.59 -1.15 5.65
C GLN A 54 9.88 -2.57 5.14
N ALA A 55 8.90 -3.21 4.48
CA ALA A 55 9.05 -4.54 3.93
C ALA A 55 10.13 -4.59 2.84
N LEU A 56 10.16 -3.59 1.95
CA LEU A 56 11.19 -3.48 0.91
C LEU A 56 12.58 -3.30 1.51
N LEU A 57 12.74 -2.40 2.48
CA LEU A 57 14.02 -2.16 3.16
C LEU A 57 14.52 -3.42 3.86
N PHE A 58 13.63 -4.14 4.55
CA PHE A 58 13.97 -5.40 5.18
C PHE A 58 14.50 -6.42 4.17
N ASP A 59 13.81 -6.64 3.07
CA ASP A 59 14.22 -7.57 2.03
C ASP A 59 15.55 -7.15 1.35
N ALA A 60 15.71 -5.85 1.10
CA ALA A 60 16.94 -5.28 0.54
C ALA A 60 18.15 -5.53 1.45
N ILE A 61 18.00 -5.34 2.76
CA ILE A 61 19.06 -5.61 3.74
C ILE A 61 19.40 -7.09 3.76
N GLN A 62 18.39 -7.98 3.78
CA GLN A 62 18.60 -9.43 3.75
C GLN A 62 19.35 -9.89 2.50
N LYS A 63 19.15 -9.21 1.40
CA LYS A 63 19.84 -9.47 0.11
C LYS A 63 21.21 -8.76 0.00
N GLY A 64 21.62 -8.03 1.03
CA GLY A 64 22.91 -7.35 1.06
C GLY A 64 23.01 -6.12 0.17
N LEU A 65 21.87 -5.47 -0.13
CA LEU A 65 21.87 -4.18 -0.81
C LEU A 65 22.34 -3.07 0.13
N ASN A 66 23.06 -2.10 -0.41
CA ASN A 66 23.28 -0.84 0.28
C ASN A 66 22.01 -0.02 0.20
N ILE A 67 21.54 0.49 1.33
CA ILE A 67 20.35 1.31 1.42
C ILE A 67 20.71 2.70 1.95
N GLU A 68 20.01 3.70 1.46
CA GLU A 68 20.06 5.06 1.99
C GLU A 68 18.65 5.61 2.08
N ILE A 69 18.29 6.19 3.23
CA ILE A 69 17.04 6.90 3.39
C ILE A 69 17.29 8.36 3.05
N LEU A 70 16.74 8.79 1.93
CA LEU A 70 16.88 10.14 1.41
C LEU A 70 15.93 11.11 2.11
N ASP A 71 14.67 10.68 2.29
CA ASP A 71 13.66 11.41 3.04
C ASP A 71 12.66 10.43 3.65
N GLU A 72 12.65 10.36 4.99
CA GLU A 72 11.80 9.46 5.76
C GLU A 72 10.32 9.88 5.67
N ARG A 73 10.04 11.18 5.72
CA ARG A 73 8.67 11.71 5.67
C ARG A 73 8.03 11.51 4.32
N ASP A 74 8.78 11.77 3.25
CA ASP A 74 8.31 11.60 1.88
C ASP A 74 8.56 10.18 1.34
N GLN A 75 9.07 9.25 2.18
CA GLN A 75 9.26 7.84 1.84
C GLN A 75 10.22 7.62 0.65
N PHE A 76 11.24 8.49 0.50
CA PHE A 76 12.27 8.32 -0.52
C PHE A 76 13.45 7.54 0.03
N ILE A 77 13.84 6.52 -0.72
CA ILE A 77 15.02 5.69 -0.45
C ILE A 77 15.84 5.50 -1.71
N SER A 78 17.13 5.17 -1.55
CA SER A 78 17.93 4.59 -2.61
C SER A 78 18.38 3.19 -2.24
N LEU A 79 18.44 2.33 -3.25
CA LEU A 79 18.90 0.94 -3.16
C LEU A 79 20.04 0.76 -4.14
N GLN A 80 21.17 0.21 -3.68
CA GLN A 80 22.33 -0.02 -4.53
C GLN A 80 22.83 -1.44 -4.42
N PHE A 81 23.05 -2.08 -5.57
CA PHE A 81 23.69 -3.37 -5.69
C PHE A 81 24.76 -3.33 -6.79
N GLY A 82 26.02 -3.45 -6.41
CA GLY A 82 27.14 -3.23 -7.33
C GLY A 82 27.13 -1.80 -7.88
N GLU A 83 27.12 -1.67 -9.20
CA GLU A 83 27.05 -0.37 -9.89
C GLU A 83 25.62 0.09 -10.14
N HIS A 84 24.61 -0.76 -9.89
CA HIS A 84 23.21 -0.42 -10.11
C HIS A 84 22.66 0.35 -8.90
N LEU A 85 22.16 1.56 -9.17
CA LEU A 85 21.50 2.43 -8.18
C LEU A 85 20.04 2.66 -8.63
N GLU A 86 19.10 2.42 -7.71
CA GLU A 86 17.68 2.67 -7.94
C GLU A 86 17.12 3.59 -6.86
N TYR A 87 16.31 4.56 -7.28
CA TYR A 87 15.55 5.42 -6.37
C TYR A 87 14.12 4.91 -6.27
N VAL A 88 13.63 4.76 -5.05
CA VAL A 88 12.30 4.22 -4.79
C VAL A 88 11.52 5.18 -3.90
N LYS A 89 10.25 5.41 -4.26
CA LYS A 89 9.29 6.16 -3.45
C LYS A 89 8.15 5.25 -3.01
N ASN A 90 7.74 5.36 -1.73
CA ASN A 90 6.64 4.60 -1.11
C ASN A 90 6.76 3.07 -1.27
N GLY A 91 7.98 2.55 -1.44
CA GLY A 91 8.23 1.13 -1.63
C GLY A 91 7.65 0.50 -2.91
N ASN A 92 7.13 1.29 -3.84
CA ASN A 92 6.43 0.80 -5.03
C ASN A 92 6.63 1.61 -6.31
N MET A 93 7.23 2.78 -6.23
CA MET A 93 7.54 3.62 -7.40
C MET A 93 9.05 3.66 -7.62
N THR A 94 9.48 3.40 -8.85
CA THR A 94 10.87 3.28 -9.27
C THR A 94 11.15 4.13 -10.51
N SER A 95 12.40 4.14 -10.98
CA SER A 95 12.79 4.80 -12.24
C SER A 95 12.10 4.21 -13.48
N HIS A 96 11.57 2.99 -13.38
CA HIS A 96 10.84 2.31 -14.45
C HIS A 96 9.38 2.73 -14.57
N ASP A 97 8.84 3.44 -13.58
CA ASP A 97 7.47 3.93 -13.60
C ASP A 97 7.38 5.25 -14.38
N SER A 98 6.35 5.38 -15.19
CA SER A 98 6.05 6.67 -15.81
C SER A 98 5.35 7.60 -14.81
N TYR A 99 5.56 8.90 -14.92
CA TYR A 99 4.91 9.89 -14.06
C TYR A 99 3.37 9.81 -14.10
N ILE A 100 2.80 9.38 -15.22
CA ILE A 100 1.34 9.27 -15.39
C ILE A 100 0.75 8.03 -14.69
N SER A 101 1.54 6.97 -14.47
CA SER A 101 1.04 5.72 -13.90
C SER A 101 0.45 5.88 -12.51
N PRO A 102 1.13 6.50 -11.52
CA PRO A 102 0.54 6.72 -10.20
C PRO A 102 -0.70 7.63 -10.25
N LEU A 103 -0.72 8.65 -11.12
CA LEU A 103 -1.89 9.53 -11.27
C LEU A 103 -3.12 8.77 -11.81
N ILE A 104 -2.90 7.80 -12.71
CA ILE A 104 -3.97 6.90 -13.16
C ILE A 104 -4.44 6.04 -11.99
N MET A 105 -3.53 5.47 -11.20
CA MET A 105 -3.86 4.57 -10.10
C MET A 105 -4.61 5.27 -8.96
N GLU A 106 -4.30 6.52 -8.67
CA GLU A 106 -5.01 7.31 -7.66
C GLU A 106 -6.49 7.52 -8.03
N ASN A 107 -6.80 7.64 -9.32
CA ASN A 107 -8.15 7.88 -9.79
C ASN A 107 -8.84 6.56 -10.16
N LYS A 108 -9.66 6.02 -9.26
CA LYS A 108 -10.34 4.73 -9.41
C LYS A 108 -11.20 4.62 -10.69
N VAL A 109 -11.73 5.73 -11.17
CA VAL A 109 -12.53 5.77 -12.42
C VAL A 109 -11.63 5.66 -13.65
N VAL A 110 -10.54 6.42 -13.66
CA VAL A 110 -9.55 6.37 -14.76
C VAL A 110 -8.87 5.01 -14.80
N THR A 111 -8.45 4.47 -13.66
CA THR A 111 -7.87 3.12 -13.56
C THR A 111 -8.78 2.08 -14.22
N LYS A 112 -10.07 2.06 -13.88
CA LYS A 112 -11.04 1.14 -14.49
C LYS A 112 -11.15 1.30 -16.01
N LYS A 113 -11.19 2.54 -16.49
CA LYS A 113 -11.25 2.81 -17.93
C LYS A 113 -10.02 2.30 -18.67
N VAL A 114 -8.83 2.49 -18.08
CA VAL A 114 -7.55 2.03 -18.66
C VAL A 114 -7.50 0.51 -18.66
N LEU A 115 -7.82 -0.13 -17.54
CA LEU A 115 -7.83 -1.59 -17.42
C LEU A 115 -8.85 -2.24 -18.37
N ALA A 116 -10.06 -1.68 -18.46
CA ALA A 116 -11.08 -2.19 -19.38
C ALA A 116 -10.63 -2.10 -20.85
N LYS A 117 -9.98 -0.99 -21.24
CA LYS A 117 -9.39 -0.86 -22.59
C LYS A 117 -8.28 -1.88 -22.86
N ALA A 118 -7.56 -2.29 -21.82
CA ALA A 118 -6.53 -3.33 -21.91
C ALA A 118 -7.10 -4.76 -21.86
N GLY A 119 -8.43 -4.92 -21.83
CA GLY A 119 -9.10 -6.23 -21.85
C GLY A 119 -9.27 -6.89 -20.47
N PHE A 120 -8.96 -6.19 -19.38
CA PHE A 120 -9.21 -6.71 -18.04
C PHE A 120 -10.67 -6.59 -17.63
N ASN A 121 -11.18 -7.60 -16.93
CA ASN A 121 -12.49 -7.52 -16.31
C ASN A 121 -12.46 -6.54 -15.15
N VAL A 122 -13.33 -5.54 -15.20
CA VAL A 122 -13.49 -4.54 -14.14
C VAL A 122 -14.92 -4.52 -13.62
N PRO A 123 -15.15 -4.27 -12.32
CA PRO A 123 -16.49 -4.13 -11.80
C PRO A 123 -17.24 -2.99 -12.47
N GLN A 124 -18.52 -3.18 -12.74
CA GLN A 124 -19.38 -2.09 -13.22
C GLN A 124 -19.43 -0.99 -12.16
N SER A 125 -19.47 0.27 -12.60
CA SER A 125 -19.59 1.41 -11.69
C SER A 125 -20.20 2.60 -12.40
N ILE A 126 -20.90 3.41 -11.63
CA ILE A 126 -21.43 4.72 -12.03
C ILE A 126 -20.74 5.76 -11.13
N GLU A 127 -20.36 6.89 -11.71
CA GLU A 127 -19.79 8.02 -11.00
C GLU A 127 -20.85 9.11 -10.82
N PHE A 128 -20.96 9.62 -9.62
CA PHE A 128 -21.82 10.76 -9.30
C PHE A 128 -20.95 11.90 -8.77
N THR A 129 -21.29 13.12 -9.14
CA THR A 129 -20.59 14.35 -8.71
C THR A 129 -21.37 15.09 -7.62
N ASP A 130 -22.61 14.72 -7.40
CA ASP A 130 -23.50 15.32 -6.40
C ASP A 130 -24.49 14.28 -5.85
N VAL A 131 -24.98 14.52 -4.66
CA VAL A 131 -25.91 13.64 -3.94
C VAL A 131 -27.25 13.52 -4.69
N LYS A 132 -27.73 14.60 -5.28
CA LYS A 132 -29.03 14.61 -5.98
C LYS A 132 -29.04 13.62 -7.12
N SER A 133 -28.02 13.65 -7.99
CA SER A 133 -27.90 12.70 -9.10
C SER A 133 -27.74 11.25 -8.64
N ALA A 134 -27.04 11.02 -7.53
CA ALA A 134 -26.94 9.68 -6.94
C ALA A 134 -28.32 9.17 -6.50
N VAL A 135 -29.05 9.98 -5.72
CA VAL A 135 -30.39 9.63 -5.21
C VAL A 135 -31.42 9.45 -6.33
N GLU A 136 -31.38 10.25 -7.40
CA GLU A 136 -32.25 10.09 -8.58
C GLU A 136 -31.99 8.75 -9.30
N ASN A 137 -30.76 8.22 -9.21
CA ASN A 137 -30.39 6.93 -9.80
C ASN A 137 -30.49 5.75 -8.82
N PHE A 138 -31.01 5.95 -7.61
CA PHE A 138 -31.20 4.90 -6.61
C PHE A 138 -31.89 3.64 -7.17
N PRO A 139 -32.95 3.73 -8.02
CA PRO A 139 -33.62 2.54 -8.56
C PRO A 139 -32.68 1.58 -9.33
N LEU A 140 -31.54 2.04 -9.81
CA LEU A 140 -30.55 1.19 -10.47
C LEU A 140 -29.79 0.27 -9.49
N PHE A 141 -29.80 0.63 -8.21
CA PHE A 141 -29.03 -0.02 -7.15
C PHE A 141 -29.92 -0.72 -6.12
N GLU A 142 -31.19 -0.42 -6.12
CA GLU A 142 -32.18 -1.00 -5.19
C GLU A 142 -32.10 -2.53 -5.20
N ASN A 143 -32.02 -3.12 -4.01
CA ASN A 143 -31.88 -4.57 -3.80
C ASN A 143 -30.63 -5.21 -4.45
N ARG A 144 -29.60 -4.44 -4.77
CA ARG A 144 -28.32 -4.95 -5.28
C ARG A 144 -27.21 -4.78 -4.27
N ALA A 145 -26.36 -5.80 -4.16
CA ALA A 145 -25.11 -5.66 -3.42
C ALA A 145 -24.22 -4.60 -4.10
N ILE A 146 -23.91 -3.54 -3.38
CA ILE A 146 -23.13 -2.41 -3.90
C ILE A 146 -22.05 -1.98 -2.92
N VAL A 147 -21.05 -1.30 -3.46
CA VAL A 147 -20.03 -0.59 -2.69
C VAL A 147 -20.00 0.85 -3.16
N ILE A 148 -20.26 1.76 -2.23
CA ILE A 148 -20.12 3.20 -2.43
C ILE A 148 -18.74 3.60 -1.90
N LYS A 149 -17.98 4.35 -2.68
CA LYS A 149 -16.65 4.78 -2.30
C LYS A 149 -16.25 6.10 -2.93
N PRO A 150 -15.49 6.94 -2.23
CA PRO A 150 -14.92 8.16 -2.80
C PRO A 150 -13.99 7.84 -3.97
N LYS A 151 -13.89 8.77 -4.91
CA LYS A 151 -13.09 8.65 -6.12
C LYS A 151 -11.57 8.54 -5.80
N SER A 152 -11.11 9.34 -4.85
CA SER A 152 -9.68 9.58 -4.59
C SER A 152 -9.35 9.46 -3.10
N THR A 153 -9.73 8.35 -2.45
CA THR A 153 -9.33 8.06 -1.06
C THR A 153 -8.60 6.74 -0.98
N ASN A 154 -7.73 6.61 0.03
CA ASN A 154 -6.96 5.41 0.33
C ASN A 154 -7.41 4.78 1.65
N PHE A 155 -6.90 3.59 1.95
CA PHE A 155 -7.09 2.88 3.22
C PHE A 155 -8.56 2.61 3.62
N GLY A 156 -9.46 2.53 2.65
CA GLY A 156 -10.86 2.24 2.92
C GLY A 156 -11.66 3.41 3.50
N LEU A 157 -11.10 4.60 3.53
CA LEU A 157 -11.79 5.78 4.06
C LEU A 157 -13.02 6.15 3.21
N GLY A 158 -14.16 6.30 3.87
CA GLY A 158 -15.42 6.67 3.24
C GLY A 158 -16.04 5.56 2.38
N ILE A 159 -15.70 4.30 2.61
CA ILE A 159 -16.32 3.17 1.92
C ILE A 159 -17.55 2.71 2.71
N SER A 160 -18.69 2.59 2.00
CA SER A 160 -19.91 1.95 2.49
C SER A 160 -20.17 0.67 1.68
N ILE A 161 -20.46 -0.44 2.37
CA ILE A 161 -20.68 -1.74 1.76
C ILE A 161 -22.08 -2.23 2.12
N PHE A 162 -22.92 -2.43 1.12
CA PHE A 162 -24.28 -2.94 1.24
C PHE A 162 -24.36 -4.34 0.62
N GLN A 163 -24.02 -5.37 1.41
CA GLN A 163 -23.94 -6.76 0.94
C GLN A 163 -25.32 -7.34 0.59
N GLN A 164 -26.36 -6.92 1.30
CA GLN A 164 -27.75 -7.39 1.10
C GLN A 164 -28.54 -6.46 0.17
N GLY A 165 -27.88 -5.46 -0.37
CA GLY A 165 -28.53 -4.39 -1.12
C GLY A 165 -29.00 -3.24 -0.25
N VAL A 166 -29.31 -2.11 -0.88
CA VAL A 166 -29.95 -0.95 -0.25
C VAL A 166 -31.43 -1.00 -0.57
N THR A 167 -32.26 -1.02 0.46
CA THR A 167 -33.73 -1.05 0.33
C THR A 167 -34.36 0.30 0.63
N ASP A 168 -33.66 1.15 1.38
CA ASP A 168 -34.11 2.49 1.74
C ASP A 168 -33.25 3.54 1.02
N ARG A 169 -33.95 4.49 0.42
CA ARG A 169 -33.35 5.61 -0.28
C ARG A 169 -32.56 6.53 0.67
N ASP A 170 -32.97 6.63 1.92
CA ASP A 170 -32.33 7.49 2.92
C ASP A 170 -31.02 6.88 3.45
N ASP A 171 -30.84 5.57 3.27
CA ASP A 171 -29.58 4.86 3.61
C ASP A 171 -28.57 4.88 2.44
N PHE A 172 -29.00 5.26 1.23
CA PHE A 172 -28.17 5.32 0.03
C PHE A 172 -27.39 6.66 -0.06
#